data_7b9b8d784450f24f340e1e63caa470b9
#
_entry.id   7b9b8d784450f24f340e1e63caa470b9
#
_cell.length_a   1.000
_cell.length_b   1.000
_cell.length_c   1.000
_cell.angle_alpha   90.00
_cell.angle_beta   90.00
_cell.angle_gamma   90.00
#
_symmetry.space_group_name_H-M   'P 1'
#
loop_
_entity.id
_entity.type
_entity.pdbx_description
1 polymer ?
#
loop_
_entity_poly.entity_id
_entity_poly.type
_entity_poly.pdbx_seq_one_letter_code
_entity_poly.pdbx_strand_id
1 'polypeptide(L)'
;TALAATDPANELFATFAADAQRMADEGADKPFLDVWFANNKEGYIVGAFGMIFQTKDGGESWFPINERVTNPQALHLNAVTGYGADGIIVVSEQGLVLRLDQATGVFVPVATPYEGTYFGVLASKDNLIIYGLRGTAFRSTDGGNTWSKLSIPFSQAITAATTLETGHTFLFSQAGHVLLSTDGGTTFRSRPQSSLVPISAAVAADNRALVLVGARGVRVFPIE
;
A
#
# COMPACT_ATOMS: atom_id res chain seq x y z
N THR A 1 26.42 3.83 2.61
CA THR A 1 27.88 3.80 2.72
C THR A 1 28.57 4.49 1.54
N ALA A 2 28.16 4.30 0.28
CA ALA A 2 28.75 4.99 -0.87
C ALA A 2 28.54 6.52 -0.79
N LEU A 3 27.33 6.99 -0.46
CA LEU A 3 27.01 8.43 -0.31
C LEU A 3 27.83 9.11 0.80
N ALA A 4 27.99 8.45 1.95
CA ALA A 4 28.82 9.00 3.03
C ALA A 4 30.30 9.11 2.65
N ALA A 5 30.77 8.28 1.73
CA ALA A 5 32.15 8.37 1.21
C ALA A 5 32.33 9.52 0.20
N THR A 6 31.26 9.97 -0.47
CA THR A 6 31.33 11.06 -1.45
C THR A 6 31.29 12.45 -0.81
N ASP A 7 30.67 12.58 0.38
CA ASP A 7 30.63 13.83 1.16
C ASP A 7 30.68 13.51 2.66
N PRO A 8 31.90 13.30 3.21
CA PRO A 8 32.08 12.95 4.63
C PRO A 8 31.68 14.05 5.62
N ALA A 9 31.53 15.29 5.17
CA ALA A 9 31.11 16.42 6.00
C ALA A 9 29.58 16.55 6.12
N ASN A 10 28.83 15.77 5.36
CA ASN A 10 27.38 15.79 5.38
C ASN A 10 26.85 14.94 6.53
N GLU A 11 26.38 15.60 7.59
CA GLU A 11 25.83 14.93 8.80
C GLU A 11 24.68 14.00 8.50
N LEU A 12 23.85 14.32 7.48
CA LEU A 12 22.74 13.47 7.04
C LEU A 12 23.26 12.15 6.46
N PHE A 13 24.29 12.19 5.62
CA PHE A 13 24.90 10.99 5.06
C PHE A 13 25.61 10.14 6.12
N ALA A 14 26.21 10.78 7.11
CA ALA A 14 26.79 10.09 8.25
C ALA A 14 25.72 9.35 9.07
N THR A 15 24.58 9.99 9.32
CA THR A 15 23.42 9.38 10.01
C THR A 15 22.88 8.19 9.21
N PHE A 16 22.67 8.33 7.91
CA PHE A 16 22.23 7.22 7.07
C PHE A 16 23.20 6.05 7.06
N ALA A 17 24.51 6.33 7.06
CA ALA A 17 25.52 5.28 7.11
C ALA A 17 25.49 4.53 8.45
N ALA A 18 25.33 5.25 9.57
CA ALA A 18 25.21 4.66 10.89
C ALA A 18 23.94 3.82 11.03
N ASP A 19 22.79 4.31 10.54
CA ASP A 19 21.53 3.58 10.53
C ASP A 19 21.60 2.32 9.65
N ALA A 20 22.20 2.42 8.47
CA ALA A 20 22.41 1.28 7.59
C ALA A 20 23.34 0.22 8.22
N GLN A 21 24.39 0.66 8.91
CA GLN A 21 25.28 -0.26 9.63
C GLN A 21 24.54 -0.95 10.78
N ARG A 22 23.78 -0.19 11.58
CA ARG A 22 22.96 -0.75 12.65
C ARG A 22 21.96 -1.79 12.11
N MET A 23 21.25 -1.48 11.02
CA MET A 23 20.32 -2.43 10.38
C MET A 23 21.04 -3.71 9.89
N ALA A 24 22.27 -3.58 9.38
CA ALA A 24 23.06 -4.73 8.96
C ALA A 24 23.50 -5.59 10.14
N ASP A 25 23.86 -4.97 11.26
CA ASP A 25 24.29 -5.65 12.49
C ASP A 25 23.12 -6.34 13.21
N GLU A 26 21.92 -5.74 13.18
CA GLU A 26 20.68 -6.28 13.74
C GLU A 26 20.12 -7.43 12.88
N GLY A 27 20.50 -7.51 11.61
CA GLY A 27 20.03 -8.52 10.67
C GLY A 27 18.69 -8.19 10.04
N ALA A 28 18.06 -9.18 9.41
CA ALA A 28 16.81 -9.01 8.66
C ALA A 28 15.57 -9.06 9.57
N ASP A 29 15.50 -8.19 10.55
CA ASP A 29 14.41 -8.12 11.55
C ASP A 29 13.30 -7.11 11.20
N LYS A 30 13.54 -6.25 10.21
CA LYS A 30 12.61 -5.20 9.76
C LYS A 30 12.07 -5.50 8.37
N PRO A 31 10.83 -6.03 8.26
CA PRO A 31 10.30 -6.43 6.96
C PRO A 31 9.93 -5.22 6.09
N PHE A 32 10.20 -5.33 4.80
CA PHE A 32 9.49 -4.58 3.79
C PHE A 32 8.08 -5.15 3.65
N LEU A 33 7.09 -4.26 3.50
CA LEU A 33 5.69 -4.63 3.49
C LEU A 33 5.06 -4.48 2.12
N ASP A 34 5.53 -3.51 1.31
CA ASP A 34 5.03 -3.30 -0.04
C ASP A 34 6.09 -2.65 -0.94
N VAL A 35 5.93 -2.85 -2.25
CA VAL A 35 6.77 -2.28 -3.31
C VAL A 35 5.92 -1.86 -4.49
N TRP A 36 6.16 -0.66 -5.00
CA TRP A 36 5.50 -0.16 -6.19
C TRP A 36 6.48 0.56 -7.12
N PHE A 37 6.30 0.37 -8.42
CA PHE A 37 7.09 1.02 -9.47
C PHE A 37 6.21 1.90 -10.35
N ALA A 38 6.59 3.17 -10.53
CA ALA A 38 5.95 4.08 -11.47
C ALA A 38 6.26 3.71 -12.92
N ASN A 39 7.46 3.19 -13.14
CA ASN A 39 7.96 2.73 -14.43
C ASN A 39 9.09 1.72 -14.20
N ASN A 40 9.80 1.32 -15.25
CA ASN A 40 10.89 0.33 -15.15
C ASN A 40 12.17 0.83 -14.44
N LYS A 41 12.18 2.09 -13.95
CA LYS A 41 13.34 2.69 -13.26
C LYS A 41 12.98 3.22 -11.89
N GLU A 42 11.83 3.89 -11.76
CA GLU A 42 11.46 4.59 -10.52
C GLU A 42 10.48 3.77 -9.72
N GLY A 43 10.83 3.53 -8.46
CA GLY A 43 10.00 2.77 -7.54
C GLY A 43 10.22 3.13 -6.09
N TYR A 44 9.32 2.66 -5.24
CA TYR A 44 9.32 2.86 -3.80
C TYR A 44 9.13 1.52 -3.09
N ILE A 45 9.85 1.31 -2.00
CA ILE A 45 9.62 0.23 -1.02
C ILE A 45 9.26 0.87 0.30
N VAL A 46 8.23 0.35 0.95
CA VAL A 46 7.79 0.77 2.27
C VAL A 46 7.81 -0.41 3.24
N GLY A 47 7.91 -0.13 4.54
CA GLY A 47 8.02 -1.21 5.51
C GLY A 47 7.83 -0.80 6.97
N ALA A 48 8.26 -1.70 7.84
CA ALA A 48 8.18 -1.55 9.28
C ALA A 48 8.97 -0.32 9.77
N PHE A 49 8.56 0.24 10.91
CA PHE A 49 9.23 1.36 11.57
C PHE A 49 9.43 2.59 10.69
N GLY A 50 8.47 2.85 9.79
CA GLY A 50 8.49 4.00 8.89
C GLY A 50 9.53 3.91 7.79
N MET A 51 10.10 2.73 7.53
CA MET A 51 11.05 2.56 6.43
C MET A 51 10.42 2.90 5.09
N ILE A 52 11.13 3.73 4.33
CA ILE A 52 10.79 4.05 2.95
C ILE A 52 12.06 4.29 2.14
N PHE A 53 12.12 3.66 0.99
CA PHE A 53 13.26 3.79 0.07
C PHE A 53 12.75 4.10 -1.34
N GLN A 54 13.55 4.83 -2.10
CA GLN A 54 13.32 5.12 -3.51
C GLN A 54 14.43 4.51 -4.36
N THR A 55 14.07 3.95 -5.49
CA THR A 55 15.00 3.63 -6.59
C THR A 55 14.74 4.52 -7.79
N LYS A 56 15.81 4.77 -8.59
CA LYS A 56 15.77 5.48 -9.86
C LYS A 56 16.45 4.71 -11.00
N ASP A 57 16.86 3.47 -10.72
CA ASP A 57 17.63 2.61 -11.63
C ASP A 57 17.02 1.21 -11.80
N GLY A 58 15.72 1.05 -11.46
CA GLY A 58 15.02 -0.21 -11.62
C GLY A 58 15.26 -1.19 -10.47
N GLY A 59 15.70 -0.69 -9.32
CA GLY A 59 15.94 -1.50 -8.13
C GLY A 59 17.36 -2.00 -7.97
N GLU A 60 18.30 -1.57 -8.85
CA GLU A 60 19.71 -1.89 -8.68
C GLU A 60 20.29 -1.22 -7.43
N SER A 61 19.84 0.01 -7.14
CA SER A 61 20.14 0.70 -5.88
C SER A 61 18.89 1.31 -5.25
N TRP A 62 18.89 1.39 -3.90
CA TRP A 62 17.81 1.93 -3.09
C TRP A 62 18.34 2.95 -2.11
N PHE A 63 17.71 4.11 -2.05
CA PHE A 63 18.09 5.21 -1.18
C PHE A 63 16.99 5.48 -0.16
N PRO A 64 17.31 5.54 1.15
CA PRO A 64 16.34 5.93 2.16
C PRO A 64 15.90 7.38 1.93
N ILE A 65 14.61 7.64 2.10
CA ILE A 65 14.00 8.97 1.97
C ILE A 65 13.15 9.34 3.19
N ASN A 66 13.47 8.78 4.35
CA ASN A 66 12.72 8.98 5.59
C ASN A 66 12.62 10.46 5.98
N GLU A 67 13.62 11.28 5.65
CA GLU A 67 13.65 12.73 5.88
C GLU A 67 12.59 13.50 5.07
N ARG A 68 12.03 12.85 4.04
CA ARG A 68 10.96 13.41 3.21
C ARG A 68 9.58 12.86 3.58
N VAL A 69 9.44 12.28 4.76
CA VAL A 69 8.19 11.63 5.17
C VAL A 69 7.74 12.16 6.52
N THR A 70 6.57 12.76 6.56
CA THR A 70 5.97 13.27 7.82
C THR A 70 5.38 12.09 8.61
N ASN A 71 6.26 11.33 9.27
CA ASN A 71 5.91 10.17 10.11
C ASN A 71 6.74 10.18 11.41
N PRO A 72 6.51 11.15 12.32
CA PRO A 72 7.36 11.33 13.50
C PRO A 72 7.26 10.17 14.52
N GLN A 73 6.21 9.36 14.44
CA GLN A 73 6.03 8.19 15.31
C GLN A 73 6.65 6.92 14.75
N ALA A 74 7.30 6.98 13.59
CA ALA A 74 7.84 5.82 12.88
C ALA A 74 6.83 4.68 12.72
N LEU A 75 5.55 5.03 12.42
CA LEU A 75 4.49 4.06 12.15
C LEU A 75 4.86 3.19 10.96
N HIS A 76 4.42 1.93 10.99
CA HIS A 76 4.62 1.00 9.88
C HIS A 76 3.93 1.52 8.62
N LEU A 77 4.65 1.64 7.51
CA LEU A 77 4.11 2.00 6.20
C LEU A 77 3.69 0.70 5.51
N ASN A 78 2.37 0.47 5.42
CA ASN A 78 1.82 -0.85 5.07
C ASN A 78 1.66 -1.07 3.57
N ALA A 79 1.37 -0.03 2.80
CA ALA A 79 1.25 -0.14 1.35
C ALA A 79 1.55 1.19 0.65
N VAL A 80 2.02 1.11 -0.59
CA VAL A 80 2.32 2.24 -1.46
C VAL A 80 1.78 1.99 -2.86
N THR A 81 1.19 3.00 -3.50
CA THR A 81 0.78 2.92 -4.90
C THR A 81 0.77 4.29 -5.57
N GLY A 82 0.84 4.28 -6.91
CA GLY A 82 0.60 5.47 -7.70
C GLY A 82 -0.85 5.62 -8.12
N TYR A 83 -1.27 6.84 -8.42
CA TYR A 83 -2.59 7.17 -8.96
C TYR A 83 -2.55 8.41 -9.84
N GLY A 84 -3.51 8.54 -10.76
CA GLY A 84 -3.49 9.64 -11.73
C GLY A 84 -2.22 9.63 -12.59
N ALA A 85 -1.70 10.81 -12.92
CA ALA A 85 -0.48 10.95 -13.71
C ALA A 85 0.79 10.76 -12.86
N ASP A 86 0.86 11.44 -11.70
CA ASP A 86 2.09 11.49 -10.89
C ASP A 86 1.82 11.35 -9.38
N GLY A 87 0.57 11.06 -8.98
CA GLY A 87 0.21 10.91 -7.58
C GLY A 87 0.84 9.66 -6.97
N ILE A 88 1.34 9.77 -5.74
CA ILE A 88 1.81 8.64 -4.93
C ILE A 88 1.18 8.74 -3.55
N ILE A 89 0.66 7.63 -3.07
CA ILE A 89 0.01 7.53 -1.77
C ILE A 89 0.55 6.33 -0.99
N VAL A 90 0.72 6.53 0.30
CA VAL A 90 1.15 5.50 1.27
C VAL A 90 0.11 5.42 2.36
N VAL A 91 -0.24 4.21 2.78
CA VAL A 91 -1.14 3.97 3.91
C VAL A 91 -0.42 3.27 5.06
N SER A 92 -0.87 3.55 6.27
CA SER A 92 -0.15 3.21 7.49
C SER A 92 -1.10 2.85 8.64
N GLU A 93 -0.55 2.82 9.83
CA GLU A 93 -1.25 2.64 11.10
C GLU A 93 -1.87 3.94 11.59
N GLN A 94 -2.75 3.85 12.61
CA GLN A 94 -3.34 4.97 13.33
C GLN A 94 -4.00 6.03 12.41
N GLY A 95 -4.55 5.58 11.28
CA GLY A 95 -5.22 6.47 10.32
C GLY A 95 -4.28 7.30 9.46
N LEU A 96 -2.95 7.14 9.58
CA LEU A 96 -1.99 7.90 8.80
C LEU A 96 -2.06 7.47 7.34
N VAL A 97 -2.34 8.43 6.48
CA VAL A 97 -2.22 8.33 5.03
C VAL A 97 -1.33 9.46 4.56
N LEU A 98 -0.33 9.15 3.77
CA LEU A 98 0.65 10.11 3.26
C LEU A 98 0.50 10.24 1.75
N ARG A 99 0.57 11.46 1.24
CA ARG A 99 0.56 11.77 -0.18
C ARG A 99 1.82 12.54 -0.55
N LEU A 100 2.45 12.17 -1.67
CA LEU A 100 3.58 12.92 -2.18
C LEU A 100 3.12 14.29 -2.67
N ASP A 101 3.67 15.34 -2.08
CA ASP A 101 3.60 16.69 -2.60
C ASP A 101 4.65 16.84 -3.69
N GLN A 102 4.22 16.93 -4.93
CA GLN A 102 5.10 17.02 -6.09
C GLN A 102 5.94 18.30 -6.13
N ALA A 103 5.47 19.38 -5.51
CA ALA A 103 6.20 20.64 -5.50
C ALA A 103 7.42 20.60 -4.55
N THR A 104 7.29 19.90 -3.43
CA THR A 104 8.32 19.82 -2.39
C THR A 104 9.08 18.48 -2.38
N GLY A 105 8.52 17.45 -3.00
CA GLY A 105 9.05 16.08 -2.94
C GLY A 105 8.89 15.43 -1.56
N VAL A 106 7.99 15.93 -0.71
CA VAL A 106 7.74 15.45 0.65
C VAL A 106 6.42 14.69 0.72
N PHE A 107 6.41 13.56 1.41
CA PHE A 107 5.17 12.84 1.76
C PHE A 107 4.51 13.51 2.96
N VAL A 108 3.35 14.11 2.73
CA VAL A 108 2.60 14.86 3.74
C VAL A 108 1.32 14.13 4.13
N PRO A 109 0.87 14.22 5.39
CA PRO A 109 -0.37 13.61 5.84
C PRO A 109 -1.58 14.21 5.12
N VAL A 110 -2.52 13.34 4.74
CA VAL A 110 -3.87 13.72 4.32
C VAL A 110 -4.87 13.23 5.35
N ALA A 111 -5.88 14.05 5.66
CA ALA A 111 -6.86 13.71 6.66
C ALA A 111 -7.74 12.54 6.20
N THR A 112 -7.96 11.58 7.08
CA THR A 112 -8.91 10.48 6.89
C THR A 112 -9.86 10.39 8.08
N PRO A 113 -11.10 9.91 7.91
CA PRO A 113 -12.08 9.84 8.99
C PRO A 113 -11.94 8.58 9.86
N TYR A 114 -10.74 8.02 10.01
CA TYR A 114 -10.51 6.79 10.77
C TYR A 114 -9.10 6.77 11.37
N GLU A 115 -9.02 6.38 12.64
CA GLU A 115 -7.77 6.35 13.42
C GLU A 115 -7.17 4.94 13.58
N GLY A 116 -7.65 3.97 12.81
CA GLY A 116 -7.12 2.60 12.84
C GLY A 116 -6.16 2.31 11.70
N THR A 117 -5.71 1.06 11.62
CA THR A 117 -4.73 0.62 10.63
C THR A 117 -5.37 0.38 9.26
N TYR A 118 -4.79 1.00 8.23
CA TYR A 118 -4.99 0.64 6.84
C TYR A 118 -3.95 -0.37 6.41
N PHE A 119 -4.38 -1.48 5.81
CA PHE A 119 -3.49 -2.55 5.33
C PHE A 119 -3.15 -2.41 3.86
N GLY A 120 -3.97 -1.70 3.10
CA GLY A 120 -3.71 -1.53 1.69
C GLY A 120 -4.42 -0.35 1.07
N VAL A 121 -3.98 -0.02 -0.12
CA VAL A 121 -4.56 0.99 -0.99
C VAL A 121 -4.65 0.44 -2.41
N LEU A 122 -5.79 0.62 -3.03
CA LEU A 122 -6.05 0.29 -4.42
C LEU A 122 -6.28 1.58 -5.20
N ALA A 123 -5.54 1.76 -6.28
CA ALA A 123 -5.75 2.87 -7.22
C ALA A 123 -6.30 2.34 -8.54
N SER A 124 -7.31 3.00 -9.09
CA SER A 124 -7.85 2.73 -10.42
C SER A 124 -8.27 4.04 -11.07
N LYS A 125 -7.50 4.52 -12.03
CA LYS A 125 -7.63 5.87 -12.60
C LYS A 125 -7.60 6.92 -11.49
N ASP A 126 -8.70 7.67 -11.31
CA ASP A 126 -8.82 8.72 -10.29
C ASP A 126 -9.44 8.23 -8.98
N ASN A 127 -9.80 6.94 -8.91
CA ASN A 127 -10.37 6.35 -7.71
C ASN A 127 -9.28 5.77 -6.82
N LEU A 128 -9.32 6.12 -5.55
CA LEU A 128 -8.54 5.50 -4.49
C LEU A 128 -9.48 4.76 -3.54
N ILE A 129 -9.12 3.54 -3.16
CA ILE A 129 -9.80 2.81 -2.08
C ILE A 129 -8.74 2.42 -1.06
N ILE A 130 -8.84 2.95 0.15
CA ILE A 130 -8.03 2.54 1.29
C ILE A 130 -8.84 1.58 2.15
N TYR A 131 -8.19 0.52 2.64
CA TYR A 131 -8.88 -0.54 3.38
C TYR A 131 -7.99 -1.13 4.47
N GLY A 132 -8.63 -1.72 5.48
CA GLY A 132 -7.84 -2.26 6.59
C GLY A 132 -8.64 -2.94 7.68
N LEU A 133 -8.28 -2.63 8.91
CA LEU A 133 -8.75 -3.28 10.11
C LEU A 133 -10.27 -3.13 10.30
N ARG A 134 -10.90 -4.17 10.86
CA ARG A 134 -12.34 -4.20 11.22
C ARG A 134 -13.30 -3.96 10.05
N GLY A 135 -12.96 -4.42 8.84
CA GLY A 135 -13.79 -4.23 7.65
C GLY A 135 -13.90 -2.77 7.21
N THR A 136 -12.96 -1.94 7.63
CA THR A 136 -12.96 -0.52 7.27
C THR A 136 -12.46 -0.34 5.84
N ALA A 137 -13.22 0.44 5.06
CA ALA A 137 -12.79 0.89 3.74
C ALA A 137 -13.36 2.27 3.43
N PHE A 138 -12.59 3.09 2.74
CA PHE A 138 -12.98 4.41 2.27
C PHE A 138 -12.60 4.58 0.80
N ARG A 139 -13.39 5.36 0.09
CA ARG A 139 -13.17 5.70 -1.31
C ARG A 139 -12.98 7.21 -1.46
N SER A 140 -12.01 7.60 -2.27
CA SER A 140 -11.79 8.97 -2.75
C SER A 140 -11.85 9.01 -4.28
N THR A 141 -12.35 10.11 -4.82
CA THR A 141 -12.39 10.41 -6.27
C THR A 141 -11.69 11.73 -6.60
N ASP A 142 -10.99 12.29 -5.64
CA ASP A 142 -10.34 13.60 -5.74
C ASP A 142 -8.87 13.56 -5.28
N GLY A 143 -8.21 12.40 -5.51
CA GLY A 143 -6.81 12.20 -5.16
C GLY A 143 -6.53 12.18 -3.65
N GLY A 144 -7.51 11.74 -2.84
CA GLY A 144 -7.37 11.63 -1.39
C GLY A 144 -7.66 12.90 -0.62
N ASN A 145 -8.25 13.93 -1.24
CA ASN A 145 -8.64 15.15 -0.52
C ASN A 145 -9.88 14.92 0.34
N THR A 146 -10.84 14.13 -0.15
CA THR A 146 -12.02 13.72 0.61
C THR A 146 -12.23 12.20 0.54
N TRP A 147 -12.84 11.64 1.59
CA TRP A 147 -13.05 10.21 1.73
C TRP A 147 -14.49 9.90 2.11
N SER A 148 -15.12 9.01 1.36
CA SER A 148 -16.44 8.47 1.62
C SER A 148 -16.34 7.04 2.15
N LYS A 149 -16.99 6.74 3.29
CA LYS A 149 -16.99 5.41 3.89
C LYS A 149 -17.76 4.43 3.00
N LEU A 150 -17.16 3.28 2.73
CA LEU A 150 -17.82 2.18 2.04
C LEU A 150 -18.62 1.30 3.01
N SER A 151 -19.79 0.83 2.56
CA SER A 151 -20.59 -0.11 3.33
C SER A 151 -20.05 -1.53 3.14
N ILE A 152 -19.41 -2.05 4.18
CA ILE A 152 -18.83 -3.40 4.19
C ILE A 152 -19.69 -4.27 5.13
N PRO A 153 -20.22 -5.44 4.65
CA PRO A 153 -21.18 -6.24 5.41
C PRO A 153 -20.57 -7.18 6.47
N PHE A 154 -19.31 -6.95 6.85
CA PHE A 154 -18.59 -7.73 7.87
C PHE A 154 -17.59 -6.86 8.62
N SER A 155 -17.07 -7.38 9.73
CA SER A 155 -16.08 -6.69 10.59
C SER A 155 -14.68 -7.30 10.54
N GLN A 156 -14.45 -8.31 9.71
CA GLN A 156 -13.11 -8.88 9.51
C GLN A 156 -12.25 -7.92 8.71
N ALA A 157 -10.94 -7.91 9.00
CA ALA A 157 -9.99 -7.08 8.27
C ALA A 157 -10.03 -7.35 6.76
N ILE A 158 -9.99 -6.29 5.97
CA ILE A 158 -9.79 -6.37 4.52
C ILE A 158 -8.29 -6.41 4.29
N THR A 159 -7.83 -7.47 3.62
CA THR A 159 -6.41 -7.78 3.45
C THR A 159 -5.90 -7.63 2.04
N ALA A 160 -6.80 -7.63 1.05
CA ALA A 160 -6.42 -7.47 -0.35
C ALA A 160 -7.53 -6.80 -1.15
N ALA A 161 -7.13 -6.17 -2.24
CA ALA A 161 -8.02 -5.60 -3.25
C ALA A 161 -7.40 -5.74 -4.64
N THR A 162 -8.23 -5.85 -5.67
CA THR A 162 -7.78 -5.81 -7.06
C THR A 162 -8.88 -5.29 -7.97
N THR A 163 -8.49 -4.68 -9.10
CA THR A 163 -9.40 -4.23 -10.14
C THR A 163 -9.06 -4.91 -11.46
N LEU A 164 -10.08 -5.39 -12.16
CA LEU A 164 -9.96 -5.93 -13.51
C LEU A 164 -9.92 -4.81 -14.55
N GLU A 165 -9.46 -5.11 -15.75
CA GLU A 165 -9.53 -4.19 -16.90
C GLU A 165 -10.98 -3.77 -17.23
N THR A 166 -11.96 -4.63 -16.92
CA THR A 166 -13.40 -4.33 -17.04
C THR A 166 -13.89 -3.26 -16.06
N GLY A 167 -13.06 -2.85 -15.09
CA GLY A 167 -13.42 -1.94 -14.00
C GLY A 167 -14.08 -2.61 -12.80
N HIS A 168 -14.31 -3.93 -12.85
CA HIS A 168 -14.80 -4.67 -11.70
C HIS A 168 -13.75 -4.66 -10.59
N THR A 169 -14.15 -4.26 -9.40
CA THR A 169 -13.26 -4.13 -8.23
C THR A 169 -13.64 -5.15 -7.18
N PHE A 170 -12.64 -5.82 -6.64
CA PHE A 170 -12.82 -6.84 -5.59
C PHE A 170 -12.12 -6.41 -4.31
N LEU A 171 -12.77 -6.70 -3.17
CA LEU A 171 -12.17 -6.63 -1.84
C LEU A 171 -12.22 -8.02 -1.20
N PHE A 172 -11.18 -8.36 -0.47
CA PHE A 172 -11.02 -9.67 0.17
C PHE A 172 -10.74 -9.51 1.65
N SER A 173 -11.33 -10.37 2.47
CA SER A 173 -11.09 -10.33 3.91
C SER A 173 -10.15 -11.42 4.39
N GLN A 174 -9.56 -11.18 5.55
CA GLN A 174 -8.79 -12.15 6.32
C GLN A 174 -9.57 -13.47 6.58
N ALA A 175 -10.89 -13.42 6.64
CA ALA A 175 -11.72 -14.61 6.83
C ALA A 175 -12.09 -15.32 5.52
N GLY A 176 -11.79 -14.72 4.35
CA GLY A 176 -12.12 -15.31 3.05
C GLY A 176 -13.37 -14.76 2.38
N HIS A 177 -13.98 -13.71 2.92
CA HIS A 177 -15.07 -13.03 2.21
C HIS A 177 -14.56 -12.39 0.93
N VAL A 178 -15.40 -12.42 -0.10
CA VAL A 178 -15.16 -11.78 -1.39
C VAL A 178 -16.28 -10.79 -1.65
N LEU A 179 -15.94 -9.55 -1.88
CA LEU A 179 -16.87 -8.50 -2.30
C LEU A 179 -16.55 -8.08 -3.73
N LEU A 180 -17.58 -7.79 -4.49
CA LEU A 180 -17.51 -7.29 -5.86
C LEU A 180 -18.23 -5.96 -5.98
N SER A 181 -17.58 -5.02 -6.63
CA SER A 181 -18.15 -3.79 -7.17
C SER A 181 -18.10 -3.82 -8.69
N THR A 182 -19.19 -3.40 -9.32
CA THR A 182 -19.31 -3.22 -10.78
C THR A 182 -19.54 -1.74 -11.15
N ASP A 183 -19.45 -0.84 -10.17
CA ASP A 183 -19.76 0.58 -10.30
C ASP A 183 -18.55 1.47 -9.91
N GLY A 184 -17.33 1.00 -10.21
CA GLY A 184 -16.09 1.72 -9.94
C GLY A 184 -15.76 1.87 -8.46
N GLY A 185 -16.11 0.86 -7.65
CA GLY A 185 -15.79 0.85 -6.21
C GLY A 185 -16.74 1.69 -5.36
N THR A 186 -17.94 2.05 -5.88
CA THR A 186 -18.91 2.87 -5.14
C THR A 186 -19.73 2.00 -4.20
N THR A 187 -20.22 0.85 -4.68
CA THR A 187 -20.94 -0.13 -3.85
C THR A 187 -20.31 -1.52 -3.98
N PHE A 188 -20.39 -2.29 -2.90
CA PHE A 188 -19.85 -3.65 -2.84
C PHE A 188 -20.93 -4.64 -2.44
N ARG A 189 -20.97 -5.78 -3.13
CA ARG A 189 -21.88 -6.90 -2.87
C ARG A 189 -21.08 -8.15 -2.56
N SER A 190 -21.54 -8.93 -1.59
CA SER A 190 -20.94 -10.22 -1.27
C SER A 190 -21.08 -11.21 -2.43
N ARG A 191 -19.97 -11.85 -2.77
CA ARG A 191 -19.92 -13.04 -3.64
C ARG A 191 -19.90 -14.27 -2.74
N PRO A 192 -20.95 -15.10 -2.75
CA PRO A 192 -20.98 -16.32 -1.95
C PRO A 192 -19.80 -17.23 -2.25
N GLN A 193 -19.25 -17.85 -1.20
CA GLN A 193 -18.17 -18.82 -1.29
C GLN A 193 -18.65 -20.15 -0.73
N SER A 194 -18.27 -21.26 -1.37
CA SER A 194 -18.56 -22.61 -0.86
C SER A 194 -17.84 -22.89 0.47
N SER A 195 -16.71 -22.25 0.70
CA SER A 195 -15.99 -22.24 1.96
C SER A 195 -15.20 -20.95 2.14
N LEU A 196 -15.15 -20.43 3.36
CA LEU A 196 -14.33 -19.29 3.70
C LEU A 196 -12.91 -19.76 3.96
N VAL A 197 -11.96 -19.28 3.16
CA VAL A 197 -10.53 -19.55 3.28
C VAL A 197 -9.80 -18.21 3.38
N PRO A 198 -8.97 -17.98 4.42
CA PRO A 198 -8.21 -16.75 4.57
C PRO A 198 -7.49 -16.33 3.29
N ILE A 199 -7.64 -15.04 2.92
CA ILE A 199 -7.02 -14.45 1.76
C ILE A 199 -6.07 -13.36 2.23
N SER A 200 -4.81 -13.46 1.83
CA SER A 200 -3.76 -12.48 2.15
C SER A 200 -3.43 -11.56 0.98
N ALA A 201 -3.54 -12.07 -0.24
CA ALA A 201 -3.30 -11.32 -1.45
C ALA A 201 -4.21 -11.81 -2.60
N ALA A 202 -4.46 -10.94 -3.57
CA ALA A 202 -5.23 -11.25 -4.76
C ALA A 202 -4.71 -10.45 -5.95
N VAL A 203 -4.68 -11.08 -7.11
CA VAL A 203 -4.32 -10.43 -8.38
C VAL A 203 -5.24 -10.91 -9.49
N ALA A 204 -5.55 -10.05 -10.43
CA ALA A 204 -6.24 -10.43 -11.65
C ALA A 204 -5.29 -11.29 -12.52
N ALA A 205 -5.71 -12.52 -12.87
CA ALA A 205 -5.01 -13.32 -13.85
C ALA A 205 -5.40 -12.88 -15.27
N ASP A 206 -6.68 -12.62 -15.44
CA ASP A 206 -7.31 -12.04 -16.63
C ASP A 206 -8.70 -11.48 -16.26
N ASN A 207 -9.54 -11.16 -17.24
CA ASN A 207 -10.90 -10.68 -16.98
C ASN A 207 -11.90 -11.79 -16.55
N ARG A 208 -11.46 -13.04 -16.42
CA ARG A 208 -12.30 -14.21 -16.07
C ARG A 208 -11.85 -14.88 -14.78
N ALA A 209 -10.66 -14.58 -14.27
CA ALA A 209 -10.13 -15.26 -13.10
C ALA A 209 -9.24 -14.35 -12.25
N LEU A 210 -9.31 -14.60 -10.95
CA LEU A 210 -8.36 -14.06 -9.97
C LEU A 210 -7.46 -15.18 -9.45
N VAL A 211 -6.22 -14.86 -9.15
CA VAL A 211 -5.35 -15.69 -8.33
C VAL A 211 -5.40 -15.16 -6.91
N LEU A 212 -5.83 -16.01 -5.98
CA LEU A 212 -5.92 -15.72 -4.56
C LEU A 212 -4.83 -16.48 -3.82
N VAL A 213 -4.16 -15.80 -2.90
CA VAL A 213 -3.11 -16.35 -2.05
C VAL A 213 -3.47 -16.20 -0.59
N GLY A 214 -3.19 -17.21 0.21
CA GLY A 214 -3.45 -17.18 1.65
C GLY A 214 -2.78 -18.34 2.39
N ALA A 215 -3.11 -18.51 3.65
CA ALA A 215 -2.50 -19.53 4.53
C ALA A 215 -2.68 -20.98 4.04
N ARG A 216 -3.61 -21.23 3.11
CA ARG A 216 -3.84 -22.57 2.53
C ARG A 216 -3.29 -22.70 1.09
N GLY A 217 -2.36 -21.81 0.69
CA GLY A 217 -1.72 -21.84 -0.61
C GLY A 217 -2.36 -20.90 -1.62
N VAL A 218 -2.24 -21.27 -2.91
CA VAL A 218 -2.69 -20.48 -4.06
C VAL A 218 -3.90 -21.16 -4.69
N ARG A 219 -4.90 -20.38 -5.10
CA ARG A 219 -6.08 -20.87 -5.82
C ARG A 219 -6.51 -19.91 -6.92
N VAL A 220 -7.06 -20.47 -7.98
CA VAL A 220 -7.75 -19.69 -9.02
C VAL A 220 -9.20 -19.52 -8.60
N PHE A 221 -9.70 -18.30 -8.70
CA PHE A 221 -11.08 -17.93 -8.41
C PHE A 221 -11.75 -17.46 -9.71
N PRO A 222 -12.70 -18.20 -10.28
CA PRO A 222 -13.37 -17.80 -11.51
C PRO A 222 -14.30 -16.62 -11.28
N ILE A 223 -14.33 -15.71 -12.25
CA ILE A 223 -15.23 -14.56 -12.30
C ILE A 223 -16.27 -14.88 -13.37
N GLU A 224 -17.44 -15.28 -12.95
CA GLU A 224 -18.61 -15.46 -13.83
C GLU A 224 -19.55 -14.26 -13.73
#